data_0649bc4a526fc988329ef8ed89cb60b8
#
_entry.id   0649bc4a526fc988329ef8ed89cb60b8
#
_cell.length_a   1.000
_cell.length_b   1.000
_cell.length_c   1.000
_cell.angle_alpha   90.00
_cell.angle_beta   90.00
_cell.angle_gamma   90.00
#
_symmetry.space_group_name_H-M   'P 1'
#
loop_
_entity.id
_entity.type
_entity.pdbx_description
1 polymer ?
#
loop_
_entity_poly.entity_id
_entity_poly.type
_entity_poly.pdbx_seq_one_letter_code
_entity_poly.pdbx_strand_id
1 'polypeptide(L)'
;MSELEDPVLTLLRLITTRIRVTKDNGSLASLLATKEAYDRELLKEYDAQITMGLDSSQDQKLELAGRLRRRYMVFRCNIYTVDKAAPGADAGKVMRDKVTAQINAIIRENRNLPYQTVYNFYGLGYPSGEPHKAYAAGAATELIPSSASWTELTNLQYQSIWSSDDVRFSKSHSVNNEYAMMLFRFKLDPREACVKKIVLSFEGYGTSPGGNGATIKIWNHVASAWQEAQSGTGGGDETLTITISANWPNFIDSSGYVWLLAKTTNPSNGSTPAVLYCDFVECTIQVYGLTYCDVVSYRNIDVTDVKPYLFRAEFLLKGWLFESISGVF
;
A
#
# COMPACT_ATOMS: atom_id res chain seq x y z
N MET A 1 11.34 -9.02 -19.53
CA MET A 1 12.01 -9.93 -18.56
C MET A 1 11.66 -9.44 -17.17
N SER A 2 11.29 -10.35 -16.28
CA SER A 2 11.05 -10.02 -14.88
C SER A 2 12.38 -9.67 -14.21
N GLU A 3 12.41 -8.59 -13.44
CA GLU A 3 13.59 -8.13 -12.71
C GLU A 3 13.44 -8.39 -11.21
N LEU A 4 14.55 -8.73 -10.58
CA LEU A 4 14.60 -8.84 -9.12
C LEU A 4 14.62 -7.44 -8.51
N GLU A 5 13.73 -7.19 -7.56
CA GLU A 5 13.75 -5.95 -6.82
C GLU A 5 14.91 -5.91 -5.81
N ASP A 6 15.50 -4.74 -5.60
CA ASP A 6 16.48 -4.52 -4.53
C ASP A 6 15.85 -4.88 -3.17
N PRO A 7 16.40 -5.86 -2.44
CA PRO A 7 15.84 -6.31 -1.16
C PRO A 7 15.71 -5.21 -0.10
N VAL A 8 16.58 -4.19 -0.14
CA VAL A 8 16.50 -3.03 0.75
C VAL A 8 15.25 -2.21 0.45
N LEU A 9 14.93 -2.00 -0.83
CA LEU A 9 13.70 -1.30 -1.24
C LEU A 9 12.45 -2.10 -0.86
N THR A 10 12.49 -3.42 -1.00
CA THR A 10 11.40 -4.30 -0.56
C THR A 10 11.09 -4.10 0.93
N LEU A 11 12.13 -4.08 1.79
CA LEU A 11 11.96 -3.90 3.23
C LEU A 11 11.53 -2.47 3.60
N LEU A 12 12.09 -1.46 2.95
CA LEU A 12 11.67 -0.06 3.17
C LEU A 12 10.18 0.10 2.84
N ARG A 13 9.74 -0.40 1.68
CA ARG A 13 8.34 -0.33 1.28
C ARG A 13 7.42 -1.11 2.23
N LEU A 14 7.83 -2.33 2.67
CA LEU A 14 7.09 -3.10 3.67
C LEU A 14 6.85 -2.28 4.93
N ILE A 15 7.85 -1.54 5.40
CA ILE A 15 7.74 -0.69 6.58
C ILE A 15 6.89 0.54 6.29
N THR A 16 7.20 1.31 5.25
CA THR A 16 6.56 2.62 4.99
C THR A 16 5.07 2.52 4.70
N THR A 17 4.63 1.46 4.04
CA THR A 17 3.21 1.26 3.73
C THR A 17 2.37 0.81 4.92
N ARG A 18 3.00 0.28 5.98
CA ARG A 18 2.28 -0.26 7.15
C ARG A 18 2.47 0.53 8.45
N ILE A 19 3.58 1.25 8.57
CA ILE A 19 3.89 1.95 9.82
C ILE A 19 2.92 3.13 10.06
N ARG A 20 2.28 3.16 11.24
CA ARG A 20 1.35 4.22 11.66
C ARG A 20 1.55 4.51 13.14
N VAL A 21 2.51 5.36 13.45
CA VAL A 21 2.84 5.72 14.82
C VAL A 21 1.99 6.92 15.25
N THR A 22 1.21 6.76 16.31
CA THR A 22 0.43 7.84 16.92
C THR A 22 1.23 8.50 18.04
N LYS A 23 1.32 9.83 17.98
CA LYS A 23 1.90 10.67 19.05
C LYS A 23 0.97 10.73 20.27
N ASP A 24 1.48 11.15 21.42
CA ASP A 24 0.68 11.28 22.65
C ASP A 24 -0.49 12.27 22.50
N ASN A 25 -0.38 13.22 21.58
CA ASN A 25 -1.47 14.17 21.26
C ASN A 25 -2.51 13.61 20.28
N GLY A 26 -2.43 12.32 19.88
CA GLY A 26 -3.35 11.66 18.96
C GLY A 26 -3.06 11.87 17.47
N SER A 27 -2.11 12.74 17.08
CA SER A 27 -1.74 12.92 15.68
C SER A 27 -0.78 11.82 15.19
N LEU A 28 -0.75 11.58 13.88
CA LEU A 28 0.24 10.68 13.28
C LEU A 28 1.63 11.30 13.30
N ALA A 29 2.64 10.47 13.54
CA ALA A 29 4.04 10.86 13.45
C ALA A 29 4.47 10.99 11.98
N SER A 30 5.27 12.01 11.69
CA SER A 30 5.92 12.19 10.39
C SER A 30 7.21 11.37 10.36
N LEU A 31 7.29 10.36 9.48
CA LEU A 31 8.40 9.44 9.40
C LEU A 31 9.07 9.50 8.03
N LEU A 32 10.40 9.56 8.00
CA LEU A 32 11.19 9.43 6.78
C LEU A 32 11.91 8.07 6.78
N ALA A 33 11.71 7.24 5.74
CA ALA A 33 12.44 6.00 5.56
C ALA A 33 13.25 6.03 4.27
N THR A 34 14.54 5.71 4.34
CA THR A 34 15.49 5.86 3.23
C THR A 34 16.60 4.83 3.25
N LYS A 35 17.22 4.58 2.08
CA LYS A 35 18.51 3.88 1.94
C LYS A 35 19.71 4.77 2.25
N GLU A 36 19.49 6.08 2.28
CA GLU A 36 20.53 7.05 2.49
C GLU A 36 21.04 7.04 3.94
N ALA A 37 22.19 7.64 4.16
CA ALA A 37 22.75 7.79 5.48
C ALA A 37 21.87 8.74 6.35
N TYR A 38 22.01 8.58 7.67
CA TYR A 38 21.41 9.47 8.62
C TYR A 38 21.81 10.93 8.38
N ASP A 39 20.81 11.80 8.38
CA ASP A 39 20.99 13.25 8.33
C ASP A 39 20.25 13.90 9.50
N ARG A 40 21.00 14.58 10.36
CA ARG A 40 20.47 15.25 11.55
C ARG A 40 19.52 16.41 11.21
N GLU A 41 19.72 17.09 10.10
CA GLU A 41 18.87 18.20 9.69
C GLU A 41 17.44 17.73 9.37
N LEU A 42 17.30 16.54 8.79
CA LEU A 42 16.00 15.95 8.47
C LEU A 42 15.18 15.63 9.72
N LEU A 43 15.81 15.41 10.89
CA LEU A 43 15.08 15.24 12.14
C LEU A 43 14.45 16.54 12.68
N LYS A 44 14.72 17.68 12.07
CA LYS A 44 13.96 18.93 12.36
C LYS A 44 12.55 18.86 11.77
N GLU A 45 12.41 18.22 10.61
CA GLU A 45 11.16 18.12 9.85
C GLU A 45 10.37 16.85 10.23
N TYR A 46 11.04 15.71 10.39
CA TYR A 46 10.43 14.41 10.66
C TYR A 46 10.55 14.03 12.14
N ASP A 47 9.53 13.34 12.68
CA ASP A 47 9.53 12.85 14.06
C ASP A 47 10.51 11.68 14.24
N ALA A 48 10.75 10.89 13.19
CA ALA A 48 11.80 9.89 13.15
C ALA A 48 12.36 9.69 11.73
N GLN A 49 13.63 9.33 11.65
CA GLN A 49 14.28 8.86 10.43
C GLN A 49 14.62 7.37 10.56
N ILE A 50 14.23 6.59 9.56
CA ILE A 50 14.52 5.16 9.43
C ILE A 50 15.49 4.99 8.27
N THR A 51 16.66 4.39 8.53
CA THR A 51 17.62 4.05 7.47
C THR A 51 17.77 2.55 7.35
N MET A 52 17.86 2.05 6.12
CA MET A 52 18.00 0.63 5.83
C MET A 52 19.17 0.39 4.88
N GLY A 53 20.04 -0.55 5.22
CA GLY A 53 21.16 -0.96 4.37
C GLY A 53 21.42 -2.45 4.41
N LEU A 54 22.04 -2.97 3.34
CA LEU A 54 22.57 -4.33 3.28
C LEU A 54 23.91 -4.36 4.03
N ASP A 55 24.02 -5.21 5.05
CA ASP A 55 25.25 -5.36 5.85
C ASP A 55 26.16 -6.44 5.26
N SER A 56 25.57 -7.60 4.88
CA SER A 56 26.29 -8.68 4.21
C SER A 56 25.37 -9.55 3.37
N SER A 57 25.95 -10.26 2.40
CA SER A 57 25.24 -11.27 1.62
C SER A 57 26.13 -12.49 1.35
N GLN A 58 25.50 -13.66 1.30
CA GLN A 58 26.17 -14.93 0.99
C GLN A 58 25.28 -15.78 0.10
N ASP A 59 25.84 -16.27 -1.02
CA ASP A 59 25.13 -17.17 -1.93
C ASP A 59 25.36 -18.62 -1.57
N GLN A 60 24.28 -19.40 -1.56
CA GLN A 60 24.29 -20.85 -1.45
C GLN A 60 23.75 -21.46 -2.74
N LYS A 61 24.54 -22.31 -3.38
CA LYS A 61 24.07 -23.10 -4.52
C LYS A 61 23.11 -24.18 -4.03
N LEU A 62 21.96 -24.31 -4.70
CA LEU A 62 20.94 -25.29 -4.37
C LEU A 62 20.96 -26.52 -5.28
N GLU A 63 21.68 -26.45 -6.39
CA GLU A 63 21.86 -27.54 -7.34
C GLU A 63 23.30 -27.61 -7.84
N LEU A 64 23.70 -28.78 -8.35
CA LEU A 64 25.07 -29.03 -8.86
C LEU A 64 25.45 -28.11 -10.01
N ALA A 65 24.53 -27.80 -10.91
CA ALA A 65 24.76 -26.88 -12.03
C ALA A 65 24.90 -25.39 -11.59
N GLY A 66 24.58 -25.08 -10.32
CA GLY A 66 24.68 -23.75 -9.76
C GLY A 66 23.74 -22.72 -10.39
N ARG A 67 22.72 -23.17 -11.12
CA ARG A 67 21.73 -22.29 -11.77
C ARG A 67 20.73 -21.75 -10.79
N LEU A 68 20.41 -22.49 -9.72
CA LEU A 68 19.54 -22.10 -8.64
C LEU A 68 20.37 -21.79 -7.40
N ARG A 69 20.17 -20.58 -6.86
CA ARG A 69 20.86 -20.09 -5.67
C ARG A 69 19.86 -19.59 -4.64
N ARG A 70 20.21 -19.77 -3.38
CA ARG A 70 19.61 -19.02 -2.27
C ARG A 70 20.62 -17.98 -1.83
N ARG A 71 20.22 -16.70 -1.86
CA ARG A 71 21.04 -15.62 -1.33
C ARG A 71 20.56 -15.27 0.07
N TYR A 72 21.43 -15.52 1.04
CA TYR A 72 21.23 -15.06 2.42
C TYR A 72 21.74 -13.65 2.56
N MET A 73 20.98 -12.82 3.28
CA MET A 73 21.31 -11.43 3.48
C MET A 73 21.11 -11.03 4.93
N VAL A 74 21.94 -10.13 5.39
CA VAL A 74 21.81 -9.45 6.67
C VAL A 74 21.61 -7.97 6.36
N PHE A 75 20.58 -7.39 6.97
CA PHE A 75 20.26 -5.97 6.83
C PHE A 75 20.40 -5.28 8.16
N ARG A 76 20.83 -4.02 8.10
CA ARG A 76 20.87 -3.12 9.24
C ARG A 76 19.83 -2.03 9.06
N CYS A 77 18.88 -1.96 9.99
CA CYS A 77 17.87 -0.91 10.05
C CYS A 77 18.13 -0.05 11.29
N ASN A 78 18.28 1.25 11.10
CA ASN A 78 18.45 2.18 12.20
C ASN A 78 17.27 3.14 12.26
N ILE A 79 16.84 3.46 13.47
CA ILE A 79 15.83 4.45 13.77
C ILE A 79 16.52 5.57 14.55
N TYR A 80 16.29 6.80 14.11
CA TYR A 80 16.84 8.00 14.75
C TYR A 80 15.71 8.94 15.14
N THR A 81 15.75 9.44 16.36
CA THR A 81 14.81 10.45 16.90
C THR A 81 15.55 11.44 17.76
N VAL A 82 15.00 12.64 17.95
CA VAL A 82 15.54 13.66 18.82
C VAL A 82 14.44 14.27 19.68
N ASP A 83 14.82 14.83 20.81
CA ASP A 83 13.90 15.67 21.59
C ASP A 83 13.59 16.95 20.80
N LYS A 84 12.31 17.22 20.61
CA LYS A 84 11.82 18.44 19.96
C LYS A 84 11.14 19.34 20.98
N ALA A 85 11.41 20.65 20.92
CA ALA A 85 10.76 21.65 21.73
C ALA A 85 9.36 22.05 21.22
N ALA A 86 8.84 21.40 20.16
CA ALA A 86 7.57 21.73 19.55
C ALA A 86 6.38 21.29 20.44
N PRO A 87 5.30 22.08 20.57
CA PRO A 87 4.10 21.67 21.28
C PRO A 87 3.52 20.38 20.71
N GLY A 88 3.22 19.42 21.60
CA GLY A 88 2.66 18.10 21.20
C GLY A 88 3.65 17.12 20.58
N ALA A 89 4.95 17.43 20.59
CA ALA A 89 5.98 16.45 20.22
C ALA A 89 6.18 15.46 21.35
N ASP A 90 6.29 14.17 21.00
CA ASP A 90 6.73 13.15 21.96
C ASP A 90 8.22 13.36 22.30
N ALA A 91 8.63 12.97 23.50
CA ALA A 91 10.04 12.86 23.82
C ALA A 91 10.72 11.91 22.82
N GLY A 92 11.94 12.24 22.38
CA GLY A 92 12.64 11.46 21.35
C GLY A 92 12.79 9.99 21.72
N LYS A 93 13.02 9.67 23.00
CA LYS A 93 13.06 8.29 23.51
C LYS A 93 11.71 7.56 23.34
N VAL A 94 10.59 8.22 23.66
CA VAL A 94 9.25 7.65 23.54
C VAL A 94 8.93 7.38 22.07
N MET A 95 9.23 8.34 21.20
CA MET A 95 9.04 8.19 19.75
C MET A 95 9.88 7.03 19.19
N ARG A 96 11.17 6.93 19.57
CA ARG A 96 12.03 5.80 19.18
C ARG A 96 11.39 4.47 19.58
N ASP A 97 10.92 4.34 20.81
CA ASP A 97 10.37 3.08 21.34
C ASP A 97 9.06 2.71 20.61
N LYS A 98 8.18 3.67 20.33
CA LYS A 98 6.96 3.47 19.52
C LYS A 98 7.28 2.98 18.10
N VAL A 99 8.21 3.64 17.40
CA VAL A 99 8.64 3.27 16.04
C VAL A 99 9.29 1.89 16.05
N THR A 100 10.16 1.61 17.04
CA THR A 100 10.82 0.32 17.22
C THR A 100 9.82 -0.82 17.37
N ALA A 101 8.83 -0.63 18.26
CA ALA A 101 7.79 -1.64 18.50
C ALA A 101 6.99 -1.95 17.21
N GLN A 102 6.60 -0.93 16.45
CA GLN A 102 5.87 -1.14 15.21
C GLN A 102 6.71 -1.80 14.12
N ILE A 103 7.96 -1.39 13.91
CA ILE A 103 8.85 -2.05 12.93
C ILE A 103 9.03 -3.53 13.28
N ASN A 104 9.26 -3.85 14.56
CA ASN A 104 9.39 -5.22 15.02
C ASN A 104 8.13 -6.05 14.72
N ALA A 105 6.94 -5.51 14.98
CA ALA A 105 5.66 -6.15 14.67
C ALA A 105 5.50 -6.36 13.16
N ILE A 106 5.67 -5.31 12.35
CA ILE A 106 5.53 -5.35 10.89
C ILE A 106 6.43 -6.44 10.28
N ILE A 107 7.72 -6.49 10.66
CA ILE A 107 8.65 -7.49 10.11
C ILE A 107 8.22 -8.90 10.51
N ARG A 108 7.88 -9.14 11.79
CA ARG A 108 7.51 -10.48 12.28
C ARG A 108 6.20 -10.98 11.69
N GLU A 109 5.20 -10.14 11.57
CA GLU A 109 3.91 -10.48 10.98
C GLU A 109 4.04 -10.81 9.49
N ASN A 110 4.95 -10.15 8.78
CA ASN A 110 5.14 -10.29 7.33
C ASN A 110 6.40 -11.10 6.96
N ARG A 111 7.01 -11.85 7.89
CA ARG A 111 8.29 -12.53 7.69
C ARG A 111 8.34 -13.47 6.48
N ASN A 112 7.22 -14.12 6.12
CA ASN A 112 7.10 -15.04 5.00
C ASN A 112 6.60 -14.37 3.70
N LEU A 113 6.21 -13.09 3.77
CA LEU A 113 5.64 -12.32 2.66
C LEU A 113 6.25 -10.91 2.54
N PRO A 114 7.58 -10.72 2.77
CA PRO A 114 8.17 -9.38 2.70
C PRO A 114 8.06 -8.76 1.30
N TYR A 115 7.92 -9.59 0.25
CA TYR A 115 7.71 -9.19 -1.14
C TYR A 115 6.29 -8.69 -1.43
N GLN A 116 5.38 -8.74 -0.47
CA GLN A 116 4.00 -8.30 -0.62
C GLN A 116 3.79 -6.91 -0.01
N THR A 117 3.19 -6.03 -0.76
CA THR A 117 2.81 -4.69 -0.32
C THR A 117 1.31 -4.51 -0.49
N VAL A 118 0.67 -3.94 0.52
CA VAL A 118 -0.76 -3.58 0.50
C VAL A 118 -0.87 -2.06 0.49
N TYR A 119 -1.58 -1.53 -0.50
CA TYR A 119 -1.93 -0.12 -0.62
C TYR A 119 -3.41 0.04 -0.35
N ASN A 120 -3.75 0.90 0.59
CA ASN A 120 -5.12 1.30 0.95
C ASN A 120 -5.13 2.78 1.34
N PHE A 121 -6.27 3.26 1.82
CA PHE A 121 -6.43 4.67 2.18
C PHE A 121 -6.20 4.96 3.66
N TYR A 122 -5.88 3.95 4.49
CA TYR A 122 -5.76 4.10 5.94
C TYR A 122 -4.65 5.06 6.35
N GLY A 123 -5.00 6.02 7.21
CA GLY A 123 -4.07 6.95 7.85
C GLY A 123 -3.40 7.95 6.90
N LEU A 124 -3.92 8.12 5.69
CA LEU A 124 -3.43 9.10 4.73
C LEU A 124 -4.14 10.45 4.90
N GLY A 125 -3.48 11.54 4.51
CA GLY A 125 -3.98 12.91 4.62
C GLY A 125 -4.69 13.38 3.35
N TYR A 126 -5.96 13.07 3.21
CA TYR A 126 -6.75 13.40 2.01
C TYR A 126 -7.48 14.76 2.10
N PRO A 127 -7.83 15.37 0.94
CA PRO A 127 -7.57 14.94 -0.45
C PRO A 127 -6.20 15.38 -1.01
N SER A 128 -5.49 16.26 -0.33
CA SER A 128 -4.30 16.94 -0.89
C SER A 128 -3.02 16.16 -0.62
N GLY A 129 -2.16 16.05 -1.66
CA GLY A 129 -0.79 15.54 -1.54
C GLY A 129 -0.64 14.02 -1.57
N GLU A 130 -1.71 13.26 -1.44
CA GLU A 130 -1.63 11.81 -1.39
C GLU A 130 -1.59 11.16 -2.78
N PRO A 131 -0.78 10.10 -2.96
CA PRO A 131 -0.62 9.44 -4.25
C PRO A 131 -1.81 8.58 -4.64
N HIS A 132 -2.51 7.98 -3.66
CA HIS A 132 -3.73 7.20 -3.90
C HIS A 132 -4.92 8.15 -3.96
N LYS A 133 -5.90 7.86 -4.83
CA LYS A 133 -7.07 8.69 -5.00
C LYS A 133 -8.33 7.86 -5.19
N ALA A 134 -9.46 8.36 -4.68
CA ALA A 134 -10.78 7.79 -4.89
C ALA A 134 -11.76 8.85 -5.36
N TYR A 135 -12.63 8.45 -6.27
CA TYR A 135 -13.58 9.33 -6.94
C TYR A 135 -14.95 8.65 -7.02
N ALA A 136 -16.01 9.46 -7.21
CA ALA A 136 -17.35 8.98 -7.44
C ALA A 136 -18.01 9.72 -8.61
N ALA A 137 -18.85 9.01 -9.37
CA ALA A 137 -19.60 9.57 -10.48
C ALA A 137 -20.92 8.78 -10.71
N GLY A 138 -21.75 9.27 -11.63
CA GLY A 138 -22.86 8.53 -12.21
C GLY A 138 -22.85 8.73 -13.71
N ALA A 139 -23.11 7.67 -14.49
CA ALA A 139 -23.18 7.72 -15.95
C ALA A 139 -23.87 6.49 -16.54
N ALA A 140 -24.34 6.62 -17.79
CA ALA A 140 -24.96 5.52 -18.53
C ALA A 140 -23.96 4.44 -18.99
N THR A 141 -22.66 4.81 -19.12
CA THR A 141 -21.59 3.92 -19.55
C THR A 141 -20.42 4.01 -18.59
N GLU A 142 -19.56 3.00 -18.58
CA GLU A 142 -18.35 2.99 -17.77
C GLU A 142 -17.40 4.13 -18.19
N LEU A 143 -17.18 5.07 -17.26
CA LEU A 143 -16.29 6.21 -17.50
C LEU A 143 -14.83 5.75 -17.53
N ILE A 144 -14.05 6.30 -18.46
CA ILE A 144 -12.59 6.09 -18.48
C ILE A 144 -11.93 6.82 -17.30
N PRO A 145 -10.73 6.41 -16.83
CA PRO A 145 -10.07 7.04 -15.67
C PRO A 145 -9.84 8.56 -15.81
N SER A 146 -9.60 9.05 -17.03
CA SER A 146 -9.37 10.47 -17.33
C SER A 146 -10.63 11.32 -17.52
N SER A 147 -11.82 10.77 -17.32
CA SER A 147 -13.08 11.53 -17.51
C SER A 147 -13.18 12.69 -16.53
N ALA A 148 -13.60 13.85 -17.02
CA ALA A 148 -13.86 15.03 -16.17
C ALA A 148 -15.10 14.90 -15.26
N SER A 149 -15.92 13.85 -15.45
CA SER A 149 -17.11 13.58 -14.65
C SER A 149 -16.80 13.02 -13.27
N TRP A 150 -15.58 12.58 -13.01
CA TRP A 150 -15.17 12.08 -11.70
C TRP A 150 -15.03 13.21 -10.69
N THR A 151 -15.64 13.03 -9.51
CA THR A 151 -15.49 13.95 -8.35
C THR A 151 -14.70 13.22 -7.27
N GLU A 152 -13.57 13.80 -6.84
CA GLU A 152 -12.75 13.22 -5.77
C GLU A 152 -13.51 13.19 -4.44
N LEU A 153 -13.31 12.13 -3.65
CA LEU A 153 -13.87 11.99 -2.34
C LEU A 153 -13.33 13.05 -1.38
N THR A 154 -14.16 13.48 -0.44
CA THR A 154 -13.75 14.35 0.68
C THR A 154 -13.00 13.55 1.74
N ASN A 155 -12.30 14.24 2.65
CA ASN A 155 -11.57 13.59 3.74
C ASN A 155 -12.44 12.64 4.59
N LEU A 156 -13.67 13.03 4.92
CA LEU A 156 -14.60 12.16 5.67
C LEU A 156 -15.02 10.92 4.86
N GLN A 157 -15.18 11.06 3.55
CA GLN A 157 -15.51 9.93 2.67
C GLN A 157 -14.34 8.97 2.51
N TYR A 158 -13.10 9.47 2.49
CA TYR A 158 -11.92 8.60 2.55
C TYR A 158 -11.85 7.81 3.86
N GLN A 159 -12.23 8.41 4.99
CA GLN A 159 -12.28 7.71 6.28
C GLN A 159 -13.29 6.55 6.28
N SER A 160 -14.36 6.64 5.49
CA SER A 160 -15.36 5.58 5.37
C SER A 160 -14.97 4.42 4.44
N ILE A 161 -13.77 4.46 3.81
CA ILE A 161 -13.29 3.40 2.91
C ILE A 161 -11.89 2.90 3.28
N TRP A 162 -11.37 3.31 4.43
CA TRP A 162 -9.96 3.02 4.79
C TRP A 162 -9.78 1.75 5.63
N SER A 163 -10.84 1.23 6.23
CA SER A 163 -10.85 0.02 7.07
C SER A 163 -12.15 -0.74 6.89
N SER A 164 -12.07 -2.07 6.94
CA SER A 164 -13.23 -2.95 6.98
C SER A 164 -13.84 -2.89 8.38
N ASP A 165 -14.82 -2.00 8.59
CA ASP A 165 -15.42 -1.70 9.91
C ASP A 165 -16.93 -1.41 9.83
N ASP A 166 -17.56 -1.72 8.69
CA ASP A 166 -18.98 -1.49 8.40
C ASP A 166 -19.36 0.01 8.28
N VAL A 167 -18.37 0.94 8.28
CA VAL A 167 -18.61 2.36 8.01
C VAL A 167 -18.40 2.64 6.53
N ARG A 168 -19.49 2.79 5.77
CA ARG A 168 -19.45 2.80 4.30
C ARG A 168 -19.59 4.19 3.72
N PHE A 169 -18.81 4.47 2.66
CA PHE A 169 -19.16 5.53 1.73
C PHE A 169 -20.20 5.01 0.73
N SER A 170 -21.22 5.82 0.45
CA SER A 170 -22.23 5.49 -0.55
C SER A 170 -22.30 6.55 -1.66
N LYS A 171 -22.38 6.10 -2.90
CA LYS A 171 -22.70 6.92 -4.07
C LYS A 171 -24.07 6.54 -4.59
N SER A 172 -25.02 7.47 -4.49
CA SER A 172 -26.36 7.35 -5.09
C SER A 172 -26.41 8.05 -6.44
N HIS A 173 -27.12 7.46 -7.40
CA HIS A 173 -27.40 8.04 -8.70
C HIS A 173 -28.80 7.69 -9.18
N SER A 174 -29.61 8.71 -9.57
CA SER A 174 -31.05 8.57 -9.84
C SER A 174 -31.44 8.79 -11.30
N VAL A 175 -30.49 9.09 -12.19
CA VAL A 175 -30.81 9.27 -13.61
C VAL A 175 -31.14 7.93 -14.25
N ASN A 176 -32.21 7.88 -15.03
CA ASN A 176 -32.69 6.65 -15.67
C ASN A 176 -31.63 6.01 -16.58
N ASN A 177 -31.46 4.70 -16.44
CA ASN A 177 -30.46 3.90 -17.15
C ASN A 177 -29.00 4.28 -16.86
N GLU A 178 -28.72 4.96 -15.74
CA GLU A 178 -27.36 5.28 -15.33
C GLU A 178 -26.96 4.52 -14.05
N TYR A 179 -25.68 4.24 -13.93
CA TYR A 179 -25.04 3.50 -12.84
C TYR A 179 -24.42 4.44 -11.82
N ALA A 180 -24.42 4.06 -10.55
CA ALA A 180 -23.55 4.66 -9.54
C ALA A 180 -22.17 4.00 -9.67
N MET A 181 -21.10 4.82 -9.65
CA MET A 181 -19.73 4.37 -9.89
C MET A 181 -18.75 5.00 -8.89
N MET A 182 -17.70 4.25 -8.56
CA MET A 182 -16.51 4.71 -7.83
C MET A 182 -15.26 4.30 -8.61
N LEU A 183 -14.25 5.15 -8.57
CA LEU A 183 -12.95 4.93 -9.21
C LEU A 183 -11.86 5.04 -8.15
N PHE A 184 -10.98 4.05 -8.09
CA PHE A 184 -9.85 4.04 -7.17
C PHE A 184 -8.54 3.99 -7.95
N ARG A 185 -7.60 4.87 -7.58
CA ARG A 185 -6.28 4.96 -8.16
C ARG A 185 -5.23 4.64 -7.10
N PHE A 186 -4.42 3.62 -7.35
CA PHE A 186 -3.31 3.24 -6.49
C PHE A 186 -1.98 3.58 -7.17
N LYS A 187 -1.11 4.33 -6.49
CA LYS A 187 0.26 4.57 -6.91
C LYS A 187 1.15 3.44 -6.42
N LEU A 188 1.82 2.77 -7.34
CA LEU A 188 2.77 1.71 -7.03
C LEU A 188 4.19 2.28 -6.91
N ASP A 189 4.92 1.84 -5.88
CA ASP A 189 6.33 2.19 -5.68
C ASP A 189 7.31 1.26 -6.41
N PRO A 190 7.04 -0.08 -6.58
CA PRO A 190 7.92 -0.96 -7.31
C PRO A 190 7.99 -0.59 -8.78
N ARG A 191 9.17 -0.77 -9.37
CA ARG A 191 9.28 -0.73 -10.83
C ARG A 191 8.41 -1.81 -11.44
N GLU A 192 7.73 -1.49 -12.55
CA GLU A 192 6.85 -2.40 -13.27
C GLU A 192 7.51 -3.76 -13.55
N ALA A 193 8.78 -3.76 -14.00
CA ALA A 193 9.53 -4.98 -14.30
C ALA A 193 9.73 -5.92 -13.09
N CYS A 194 9.61 -5.40 -11.86
CA CYS A 194 9.72 -6.18 -10.63
C CYS A 194 8.38 -6.76 -10.17
N VAL A 195 7.24 -6.31 -10.70
CA VAL A 195 5.93 -6.78 -10.30
C VAL A 195 5.72 -8.24 -10.77
N LYS A 196 5.14 -9.05 -9.91
CA LYS A 196 4.81 -10.46 -10.16
C LYS A 196 3.31 -10.69 -10.22
N LYS A 197 2.56 -9.96 -9.38
CA LYS A 197 1.13 -10.15 -9.22
C LYS A 197 0.48 -8.86 -8.71
N ILE A 198 -0.71 -8.56 -9.22
CA ILE A 198 -1.59 -7.48 -8.73
C ILE A 198 -2.87 -8.15 -8.23
N VAL A 199 -3.31 -7.81 -7.04
CA VAL A 199 -4.61 -8.21 -6.49
C VAL A 199 -5.35 -6.95 -6.06
N LEU A 200 -6.52 -6.73 -6.62
CA LEU A 200 -7.43 -5.66 -6.24
C LEU A 200 -8.60 -6.25 -5.47
N SER A 201 -8.88 -5.73 -4.30
CA SER A 201 -9.98 -6.16 -3.45
C SER A 201 -10.89 -4.98 -3.16
N PHE A 202 -12.19 -5.20 -3.31
CA PHE A 202 -13.25 -4.24 -3.02
C PHE A 202 -14.25 -4.92 -2.10
N GLU A 203 -14.52 -4.34 -0.95
CA GLU A 203 -15.54 -4.75 -0.02
C GLU A 203 -16.69 -3.76 -0.06
N GLY A 204 -17.88 -4.26 -0.40
CA GLY A 204 -19.06 -3.45 -0.57
C GLY A 204 -20.13 -4.14 -1.40
N TYR A 205 -21.17 -3.41 -1.75
CA TYR A 205 -22.29 -3.93 -2.53
C TYR A 205 -23.00 -2.81 -3.31
N GLY A 206 -23.87 -3.20 -4.20
CA GLY A 206 -24.76 -2.28 -4.91
C GLY A 206 -26.21 -2.60 -4.69
N THR A 207 -27.07 -1.58 -4.69
CA THR A 207 -28.53 -1.76 -4.74
C THR A 207 -29.09 -1.01 -5.93
N SER A 208 -30.07 -1.58 -6.63
CA SER A 208 -30.76 -0.94 -7.72
C SER A 208 -32.12 -1.59 -8.00
N PRO A 209 -33.02 -0.94 -8.74
CA PRO A 209 -34.34 -1.51 -9.06
C PRO A 209 -34.27 -2.78 -9.90
N GLY A 210 -33.17 -3.00 -10.65
CA GLY A 210 -32.96 -4.18 -11.48
C GLY A 210 -32.33 -5.37 -10.74
N GLY A 211 -32.02 -5.22 -9.42
CA GLY A 211 -31.39 -6.23 -8.58
C GLY A 211 -30.11 -5.71 -7.92
N ASN A 212 -29.71 -6.33 -6.83
CA ASN A 212 -28.53 -5.97 -6.06
C ASN A 212 -27.24 -6.47 -6.71
N GLY A 213 -26.12 -5.95 -6.22
CA GLY A 213 -24.76 -6.36 -6.55
C GLY A 213 -23.87 -5.22 -7.05
N ALA A 214 -22.60 -5.38 -6.85
CA ALA A 214 -21.55 -4.53 -7.40
C ALA A 214 -20.74 -5.29 -8.45
N THR A 215 -20.16 -4.57 -9.40
CA THR A 215 -19.23 -5.10 -10.40
C THR A 215 -17.95 -4.29 -10.33
N ILE A 216 -16.80 -4.97 -10.23
CA ILE A 216 -15.48 -4.34 -10.29
C ILE A 216 -14.75 -4.70 -11.58
N LYS A 217 -13.88 -3.80 -12.05
CA LYS A 217 -13.04 -3.97 -13.24
C LYS A 217 -11.71 -3.25 -13.07
N ILE A 218 -10.65 -3.76 -13.69
CA ILE A 218 -9.35 -3.11 -13.77
C ILE A 218 -9.15 -2.44 -15.14
N TRP A 219 -8.46 -1.28 -15.16
CA TRP A 219 -8.15 -0.58 -16.40
C TRP A 219 -6.92 -1.17 -17.09
N ASN A 220 -7.08 -1.56 -18.34
CA ASN A 220 -5.96 -1.93 -19.22
C ASN A 220 -5.54 -0.71 -20.04
N HIS A 221 -4.34 -0.18 -19.76
CA HIS A 221 -3.82 1.03 -20.43
C HIS A 221 -3.50 0.81 -21.89
N VAL A 222 -3.04 -0.40 -22.26
CA VAL A 222 -2.71 -0.75 -23.64
C VAL A 222 -3.97 -0.89 -24.48
N ALA A 223 -4.98 -1.57 -23.96
CA ALA A 223 -6.26 -1.75 -24.63
C ALA A 223 -7.17 -0.52 -24.52
N SER A 224 -6.87 0.43 -23.63
CA SER A 224 -7.72 1.56 -23.28
C SER A 224 -9.15 1.14 -22.94
N ALA A 225 -9.29 0.09 -22.14
CA ALA A 225 -10.57 -0.53 -21.79
C ALA A 225 -10.56 -1.14 -20.38
N TRP A 226 -11.75 -1.21 -19.78
CA TRP A 226 -12.01 -1.96 -18.56
C TRP A 226 -12.01 -3.46 -18.84
N GLN A 227 -11.31 -4.25 -18.02
CA GLN A 227 -11.15 -5.70 -18.18
C GLN A 227 -11.30 -6.43 -16.83
N GLU A 228 -11.25 -7.77 -16.87
CA GLU A 228 -11.25 -8.66 -15.69
C GLU A 228 -12.43 -8.38 -14.73
N ALA A 229 -13.65 -8.40 -15.29
CA ALA A 229 -14.85 -8.12 -14.50
C ALA A 229 -15.14 -9.19 -13.45
N GLN A 230 -15.42 -8.75 -12.21
CA GLN A 230 -15.96 -9.58 -11.15
C GLN A 230 -17.23 -8.94 -10.61
N SER A 231 -18.28 -9.73 -10.43
CA SER A 231 -19.59 -9.24 -9.98
C SER A 231 -20.10 -10.03 -8.78
N GLY A 232 -20.66 -9.31 -7.81
CA GLY A 232 -21.47 -9.84 -6.73
C GLY A 232 -22.95 -9.69 -7.01
N THR A 233 -23.79 -10.29 -6.17
CA THR A 233 -25.26 -10.25 -6.25
C THR A 233 -25.89 -9.89 -4.90
N GLY A 234 -25.09 -9.70 -3.86
CA GLY A 234 -25.55 -9.40 -2.51
C GLY A 234 -26.13 -8.00 -2.36
N GLY A 235 -27.03 -7.85 -1.40
CA GLY A 235 -27.52 -6.56 -0.89
C GLY A 235 -26.83 -6.14 0.41
N GLY A 236 -25.74 -6.74 0.76
CA GLY A 236 -24.82 -6.45 1.86
C GLY A 236 -23.38 -6.70 1.41
N ASP A 237 -22.39 -6.43 2.27
CA ASP A 237 -20.99 -6.49 1.91
C ASP A 237 -20.57 -7.86 1.35
N GLU A 238 -19.95 -7.80 0.21
CA GLU A 238 -19.27 -8.89 -0.48
C GLU A 238 -17.84 -8.43 -0.79
N THR A 239 -16.87 -9.32 -0.65
CA THR A 239 -15.50 -9.06 -1.08
C THR A 239 -15.32 -9.54 -2.51
N LEU A 240 -15.19 -8.60 -3.43
CA LEU A 240 -14.90 -8.87 -4.84
C LEU A 240 -13.40 -8.71 -5.10
N THR A 241 -12.79 -9.68 -5.80
CA THR A 241 -11.34 -9.70 -6.00
C THR A 241 -10.96 -9.94 -7.46
N ILE A 242 -10.10 -9.07 -8.00
CA ILE A 242 -9.45 -9.27 -9.31
C ILE A 242 -7.99 -9.64 -9.06
N THR A 243 -7.51 -10.69 -9.73
CA THR A 243 -6.12 -11.13 -9.65
C THR A 243 -5.47 -11.14 -11.03
N ILE A 244 -4.39 -10.36 -11.20
CA ILE A 244 -3.57 -10.32 -12.41
C ILE A 244 -2.23 -10.98 -12.10
N SER A 245 -1.96 -12.13 -12.72
CA SER A 245 -0.72 -12.90 -12.57
C SER A 245 0.11 -12.97 -13.86
N ALA A 246 -0.42 -12.45 -14.96
CA ALA A 246 0.26 -12.36 -16.25
C ALA A 246 -0.07 -11.03 -16.92
N ASN A 247 0.80 -10.55 -17.80
CA ASN A 247 0.62 -9.32 -18.58
C ASN A 247 0.33 -8.08 -17.70
N TRP A 248 0.80 -8.07 -16.43
CA TRP A 248 0.62 -6.94 -15.51
C TRP A 248 1.10 -5.59 -16.05
N PRO A 249 2.09 -5.48 -16.96
CA PRO A 249 2.46 -4.20 -17.57
C PRO A 249 1.31 -3.50 -18.27
N ASN A 250 0.33 -4.25 -18.79
CA ASN A 250 -0.82 -3.65 -19.44
C ASN A 250 -1.75 -2.90 -18.46
N PHE A 251 -1.65 -3.17 -17.17
CA PHE A 251 -2.52 -2.63 -16.11
C PHE A 251 -1.84 -1.57 -15.24
N ILE A 252 -0.56 -1.29 -15.49
CA ILE A 252 0.22 -0.25 -14.79
C ILE A 252 0.57 0.82 -15.83
N ASP A 253 0.19 2.07 -15.58
CA ASP A 253 0.54 3.16 -16.49
C ASP A 253 2.01 3.62 -16.33
N SER A 254 2.48 4.46 -17.25
CA SER A 254 3.85 5.00 -17.25
C SER A 254 4.21 5.80 -15.99
N SER A 255 3.21 6.23 -15.23
CA SER A 255 3.38 6.91 -13.93
C SER A 255 3.29 5.94 -12.76
N GLY A 256 3.09 4.64 -12.99
CA GLY A 256 2.96 3.60 -11.96
C GLY A 256 1.59 3.57 -11.28
N TYR A 257 0.53 3.99 -11.96
CA TYR A 257 -0.83 3.89 -11.41
C TYR A 257 -1.57 2.64 -11.90
N VAL A 258 -2.31 2.04 -10.96
CA VAL A 258 -3.33 1.01 -11.22
C VAL A 258 -4.70 1.58 -10.89
N TRP A 259 -5.68 1.30 -11.74
CA TRP A 259 -7.03 1.83 -11.61
C TRP A 259 -8.06 0.72 -11.45
N LEU A 260 -8.92 0.84 -10.45
CA LEU A 260 -10.06 -0.03 -10.17
C LEU A 260 -11.35 0.77 -10.33
N LEU A 261 -12.25 0.28 -11.17
CA LEU A 261 -13.64 0.72 -11.23
C LEU A 261 -14.50 -0.19 -10.37
N ALA A 262 -15.38 0.39 -9.55
CA ALA A 262 -16.52 -0.30 -8.97
C ALA A 262 -17.81 0.40 -9.43
N LYS A 263 -18.84 -0.36 -9.75
CA LYS A 263 -20.16 0.16 -10.15
C LYS A 263 -21.29 -0.73 -9.68
N THR A 264 -22.50 -0.21 -9.60
CA THR A 264 -23.70 -1.03 -9.43
C THR A 264 -23.85 -1.98 -10.63
N THR A 265 -24.23 -3.24 -10.38
CA THR A 265 -24.43 -4.22 -11.46
C THR A 265 -25.58 -3.81 -12.39
N ASN A 266 -26.62 -3.20 -11.83
CA ASN A 266 -27.77 -2.70 -12.58
C ASN A 266 -27.92 -1.17 -12.40
N PRO A 267 -28.51 -0.48 -13.40
CA PRO A 267 -28.73 0.97 -13.35
C PRO A 267 -29.94 1.38 -12.52
N SER A 268 -30.07 2.69 -12.30
CA SER A 268 -31.30 3.34 -11.84
C SER A 268 -32.41 3.22 -12.88
N ASN A 269 -33.68 3.24 -12.45
CA ASN A 269 -34.84 3.37 -13.34
C ASN A 269 -35.45 4.78 -13.34
N GLY A 270 -34.73 5.78 -12.81
CA GLY A 270 -35.19 7.17 -12.70
C GLY A 270 -36.10 7.45 -11.48
N SER A 271 -36.82 6.47 -11.01
CA SER A 271 -37.69 6.60 -9.79
C SER A 271 -36.95 6.05 -8.56
N THR A 272 -36.28 4.92 -8.69
CA THR A 272 -35.44 4.32 -7.66
C THR A 272 -33.98 4.46 -8.05
N PRO A 273 -33.13 5.06 -7.20
CA PRO A 273 -31.73 5.24 -7.50
C PRO A 273 -30.95 3.92 -7.51
N ALA A 274 -29.87 3.88 -8.27
CA ALA A 274 -28.79 2.92 -8.09
C ALA A 274 -27.87 3.47 -6.99
N VAL A 275 -27.49 2.66 -6.01
CA VAL A 275 -26.61 3.07 -4.91
C VAL A 275 -25.48 2.05 -4.77
N LEU A 276 -24.23 2.54 -4.87
CA LEU A 276 -23.02 1.76 -4.63
C LEU A 276 -22.49 2.08 -3.23
N TYR A 277 -22.21 1.06 -2.45
CA TYR A 277 -21.63 1.14 -1.12
C TYR A 277 -20.22 0.55 -1.16
N CYS A 278 -19.27 1.22 -0.52
CA CYS A 278 -17.90 0.76 -0.33
C CYS A 278 -17.54 0.89 1.15
N ASP A 279 -17.14 -0.21 1.75
CA ASP A 279 -16.60 -0.27 3.12
C ASP A 279 -15.07 -0.18 3.07
N PHE A 280 -14.44 -1.04 2.26
CA PHE A 280 -12.99 -1.09 2.17
C PHE A 280 -12.52 -1.40 0.75
N VAL A 281 -11.35 -0.87 0.41
CA VAL A 281 -10.71 -1.15 -0.88
C VAL A 281 -9.20 -1.15 -0.75
N GLU A 282 -8.56 -2.14 -1.38
CA GLU A 282 -7.10 -2.25 -1.37
C GLU A 282 -6.52 -2.76 -2.68
N CYS A 283 -5.24 -2.47 -2.89
CA CYS A 283 -4.42 -3.01 -3.95
C CYS A 283 -3.21 -3.72 -3.33
N THR A 284 -3.13 -5.02 -3.49
CA THR A 284 -1.98 -5.83 -3.06
C THR A 284 -1.08 -6.11 -4.24
N ILE A 285 0.21 -5.79 -4.09
CA ILE A 285 1.26 -6.06 -5.08
C ILE A 285 2.23 -7.08 -4.53
N GLN A 286 2.59 -8.07 -5.34
CA GLN A 286 3.72 -8.95 -5.08
C GLN A 286 4.82 -8.68 -6.10
N VAL A 287 6.07 -8.67 -5.64
CA VAL A 287 7.25 -8.45 -6.48
C VAL A 287 8.15 -9.69 -6.49
N TYR A 288 9.00 -9.80 -7.51
CA TYR A 288 10.12 -10.71 -7.49
C TYR A 288 11.20 -10.13 -6.59
N GLY A 289 11.39 -10.69 -5.40
CA GLY A 289 12.28 -10.10 -4.41
C GLY A 289 12.51 -10.97 -3.19
N LEU A 290 12.73 -10.33 -2.07
CA LEU A 290 13.01 -10.95 -0.78
C LEU A 290 11.87 -11.90 -0.37
N THR A 291 12.19 -13.20 -0.20
CA THR A 291 11.20 -14.23 0.08
C THR A 291 10.90 -14.36 1.58
N TYR A 292 11.88 -14.05 2.40
CA TYR A 292 11.76 -14.14 3.85
C TYR A 292 12.60 -13.04 4.51
N CYS A 293 12.09 -12.51 5.62
CA CYS A 293 12.86 -11.63 6.50
C CYS A 293 12.36 -11.73 7.94
N ASP A 294 13.29 -11.77 8.90
CA ASP A 294 12.94 -11.76 10.32
C ASP A 294 13.95 -10.93 11.14
N VAL A 295 13.50 -10.48 12.31
CA VAL A 295 14.34 -9.77 13.28
C VAL A 295 15.23 -10.74 14.02
N VAL A 296 16.55 -10.54 13.95
CA VAL A 296 17.53 -11.33 14.71
C VAL A 296 17.74 -10.71 16.10
N SER A 297 17.97 -9.42 16.13
CA SER A 297 18.19 -8.67 17.35
C SER A 297 17.91 -7.19 17.12
N TYR A 298 17.68 -6.46 18.21
CA TYR A 298 17.72 -5.00 18.20
C TYR A 298 18.37 -4.48 19.49
N ARG A 299 18.92 -3.29 19.44
CA ARG A 299 19.52 -2.61 20.59
C ARG A 299 19.28 -1.11 20.52
N ASN A 300 19.20 -0.47 21.68
CA ASN A 300 19.14 0.97 21.79
C ASN A 300 20.55 1.54 21.99
N ILE A 301 20.84 2.64 21.31
CA ILE A 301 22.12 3.35 21.35
C ILE A 301 21.80 4.84 21.47
N ASP A 302 21.75 5.33 22.72
CA ASP A 302 21.39 6.72 22.99
C ASP A 302 22.67 7.58 23.09
N VAL A 303 22.67 8.74 22.43
CA VAL A 303 23.75 9.73 22.51
C VAL A 303 23.19 10.94 23.25
N THR A 304 23.53 11.04 24.53
CA THR A 304 22.99 12.06 25.46
C THR A 304 24.04 13.09 25.90
N ASP A 305 25.20 13.10 25.25
CA ASP A 305 26.30 14.00 25.61
C ASP A 305 26.08 15.44 25.13
N VAL A 306 25.32 15.62 24.06
CA VAL A 306 25.06 16.92 23.42
C VAL A 306 23.59 17.09 23.11
N LYS A 307 22.99 18.23 23.52
CA LYS A 307 21.59 18.56 23.20
C LYS A 307 21.45 19.09 21.76
N PRO A 308 20.33 18.82 21.06
CA PRO A 308 19.27 17.90 21.46
C PRO A 308 19.77 16.46 21.48
N TYR A 309 19.32 15.68 22.49
CA TYR A 309 19.72 14.29 22.64
C TYR A 309 19.28 13.47 21.42
N LEU A 310 20.16 12.60 20.94
CA LEU A 310 19.90 11.68 19.85
C LEU A 310 19.59 10.29 20.40
N PHE A 311 18.41 9.79 20.14
CA PHE A 311 18.00 8.44 20.50
C PHE A 311 18.00 7.58 19.24
N ARG A 312 18.69 6.43 19.33
CA ARG A 312 18.84 5.50 18.21
C ARG A 312 18.41 4.11 18.63
N ALA A 313 17.73 3.40 17.74
CA ALA A 313 17.60 1.94 17.79
C ALA A 313 18.23 1.33 16.54
N GLU A 314 18.89 0.20 16.70
CA GLU A 314 19.48 -0.57 15.61
C GLU A 314 18.90 -1.97 15.59
N PHE A 315 18.32 -2.36 14.45
CA PHE A 315 17.89 -3.72 14.17
C PHE A 315 18.90 -4.43 13.28
N LEU A 316 19.13 -5.71 13.58
CA LEU A 316 19.74 -6.66 12.69
C LEU A 316 18.64 -7.59 12.17
N LEU A 317 18.46 -7.60 10.84
CA LEU A 317 17.46 -8.43 10.15
C LEU A 317 18.19 -9.49 9.32
N LYS A 318 17.63 -10.70 9.25
CA LYS A 318 18.08 -11.76 8.32
C LYS A 318 16.99 -12.06 7.32
N GLY A 319 17.40 -12.22 6.07
CA GLY A 319 16.47 -12.60 5.01
C GLY A 319 17.12 -13.45 3.94
N TRP A 320 16.31 -13.97 3.03
CA TRP A 320 16.80 -14.65 1.83
C TRP A 320 15.85 -14.47 0.66
N LEU A 321 16.42 -14.62 -0.52
CA LEU A 321 15.69 -14.75 -1.77
C LEU A 321 16.22 -15.93 -2.57
N PHE A 322 15.42 -16.36 -3.54
CA PHE A 322 15.83 -17.35 -4.54
C PHE A 322 16.13 -16.62 -5.85
N GLU A 323 17.23 -16.98 -6.46
CA GLU A 323 17.68 -16.44 -7.74
C GLU A 323 18.02 -17.58 -8.69
N SER A 324 17.61 -17.46 -9.95
CA SER A 324 18.02 -18.32 -11.04
C SER A 324 18.88 -17.55 -12.02
N ILE A 325 19.92 -18.19 -12.58
CA ILE A 325 20.72 -17.61 -13.65
C ILE A 325 19.91 -17.39 -14.93
N SER A 326 18.81 -18.14 -15.10
CA SER A 326 17.91 -18.02 -16.26
C SER A 326 16.76 -17.04 -16.06
N GLY A 327 16.68 -16.39 -14.92
CA GLY A 327 15.62 -15.43 -14.56
C GLY A 327 15.19 -15.53 -13.10
N VAL A 328 14.17 -14.80 -12.73
CA VAL A 328 13.57 -14.78 -11.38
C VAL A 328 12.44 -15.80 -11.31
N PHE A 329 12.31 -16.50 -10.20
CA PHE A 329 11.22 -17.45 -9.94
C PHE A 329 9.95 -16.78 -9.45
#